data_f277df338f46f05cfb0e4459209637aa
#
_entry.id   f277df338f46f05cfb0e4459209637aa
#
_cell.length_a   1.000
_cell.length_b   1.000
_cell.length_c   1.000
_cell.angle_alpha   90.00
_cell.angle_beta   90.00
_cell.angle_gamma   90.00
#
_symmetry.space_group_name_H-M   'P 1'
#
loop_
_entity.id
_entity.type
_entity.pdbx_description
1 polymer ?
#
loop_
_entity_poly.entity_id
_entity_poly.type
_entity_poly.pdbx_seq_one_letter_code
_entity_poly.pdbx_strand_id
1 'polypeptide(L)'
;MNKQAVLSLSGGMDSSTLLLHLLADGYEVTCLSFDYGQKHNIELQRAKELVKYLNAHSRYEDEQYYAKVKHQVITLKGLDKLLNSALVKGGDDVPEGHYAEDNMKATVVPNRNKIFSSIIQAAALSIAEQKGKSCAIAMGIHAGDHSVYPDCRQEFRDADFEAFKLGNWGSEKVYLYTPYLLGDKFDILKDGERCCTFLHLNFDKVYAKTNTSYKPIKLKVYYNEGEDTVESEEWFSDYKSASSVERVEAFIKLGRKDPVQYADEFGPVTWEYVKEFVSSILENYEDAKTTNI
;
A
#
# COMPACT_ATOMS: atom_id res chain seq x y z
N MET A 1 7.37 -22.74 -15.09
CA MET A 1 6.94 -23.19 -13.73
C MET A 1 6.50 -21.94 -12.98
N ASN A 2 5.25 -21.88 -12.49
CA ASN A 2 4.78 -20.70 -11.80
C ASN A 2 5.49 -20.56 -10.44
N LYS A 3 6.13 -19.41 -10.20
CA LYS A 3 6.72 -19.03 -8.92
C LYS A 3 5.60 -18.78 -7.91
N GLN A 4 5.84 -18.98 -6.62
CA GLN A 4 4.85 -18.70 -5.55
C GLN A 4 5.26 -17.44 -4.78
N ALA A 5 4.30 -16.65 -4.36
CA ALA A 5 4.54 -15.51 -3.48
C ALA A 5 3.42 -15.34 -2.44
N VAL A 6 3.79 -14.95 -1.23
CA VAL A 6 2.86 -14.41 -0.23
C VAL A 6 3.16 -12.93 -0.07
N LEU A 7 2.16 -12.10 -0.32
CA LEU A 7 2.25 -10.65 -0.30
C LEU A 7 1.46 -10.06 0.86
N SER A 8 2.07 -9.13 1.62
CA SER A 8 1.34 -8.21 2.49
C SER A 8 0.63 -7.17 1.63
N LEU A 9 -0.67 -7.29 1.47
CA LEU A 9 -1.48 -6.36 0.68
C LEU A 9 -2.26 -5.43 1.62
N SER A 10 -1.79 -4.20 1.79
CA SER A 10 -2.48 -3.19 2.60
C SER A 10 -3.68 -2.56 1.88
N GLY A 11 -3.66 -2.50 0.56
CA GLY A 11 -4.60 -1.71 -0.26
C GLY A 11 -4.06 -0.31 -0.57
N GLY A 12 -2.87 0.02 -0.09
CA GLY A 12 -2.10 1.21 -0.47
C GLY A 12 -1.44 1.05 -1.83
N MET A 13 -0.91 2.15 -2.36
CA MET A 13 -0.28 2.22 -3.68
C MET A 13 0.89 1.23 -3.80
N ASP A 14 1.79 1.20 -2.82
CA ASP A 14 3.06 0.46 -2.87
C ASP A 14 2.84 -1.05 -2.91
N SER A 15 2.04 -1.59 -1.99
CA SER A 15 1.71 -3.02 -1.96
C SER A 15 0.87 -3.46 -3.16
N SER A 16 0.03 -2.57 -3.69
CA SER A 16 -0.76 -2.81 -4.90
C SER A 16 0.12 -2.86 -6.13
N THR A 17 1.11 -1.98 -6.23
CA THR A 17 2.10 -2.03 -7.32
C THR A 17 2.96 -3.29 -7.24
N LEU A 18 3.38 -3.70 -6.03
CA LEU A 18 4.11 -4.95 -5.86
C LEU A 18 3.28 -6.17 -6.29
N LEU A 19 1.97 -6.15 -6.06
CA LEU A 19 1.09 -7.19 -6.59
C LEU A 19 1.14 -7.25 -8.13
N LEU A 20 1.04 -6.10 -8.81
CA LEU A 20 1.15 -6.04 -10.27
C LEU A 20 2.52 -6.55 -10.76
N HIS A 21 3.59 -6.15 -10.09
CA HIS A 21 4.95 -6.58 -10.39
C HIS A 21 5.09 -8.11 -10.30
N LEU A 22 4.63 -8.70 -9.21
CA LEU A 22 4.64 -10.17 -9.04
C LEU A 22 3.83 -10.89 -10.12
N LEU A 23 2.66 -10.35 -10.50
CA LEU A 23 1.85 -10.93 -11.58
C LEU A 23 2.55 -10.84 -12.93
N ALA A 24 3.18 -9.69 -13.24
CA ALA A 24 3.96 -9.49 -14.46
C ALA A 24 5.17 -10.44 -14.53
N ASP A 25 5.77 -10.77 -13.39
CA ASP A 25 6.87 -11.72 -13.26
C ASP A 25 6.42 -13.20 -13.21
N GLY A 26 5.12 -13.47 -13.39
CA GLY A 26 4.55 -14.81 -13.51
C GLY A 26 4.39 -15.56 -12.18
N TYR A 27 4.27 -14.84 -11.05
CA TYR A 27 3.98 -15.45 -9.76
C TYR A 27 2.49 -15.84 -9.62
N GLU A 28 2.24 -16.94 -8.94
CA GLU A 28 0.96 -17.21 -8.29
C GLU A 28 0.98 -16.54 -6.92
N VAL A 29 0.13 -15.53 -6.72
CA VAL A 29 0.20 -14.69 -5.53
C VAL A 29 -0.94 -15.00 -4.57
N THR A 30 -0.57 -15.21 -3.29
CA THR A 30 -1.49 -15.22 -2.15
C THR A 30 -1.30 -13.92 -1.37
N CYS A 31 -2.32 -13.06 -1.38
CA CYS A 31 -2.34 -11.80 -0.66
C CYS A 31 -2.93 -11.97 0.74
N LEU A 32 -2.25 -11.43 1.75
CA LEU A 32 -2.76 -11.31 3.12
C LEU A 32 -2.93 -9.83 3.45
N SER A 33 -4.14 -9.44 3.84
CA SER A 33 -4.45 -8.13 4.41
C SER A 33 -4.72 -8.29 5.90
N PHE A 34 -4.39 -7.28 6.72
CA PHE A 34 -4.48 -7.37 8.17
C PHE A 34 -5.49 -6.38 8.73
N ASP A 35 -6.48 -6.89 9.46
CA ASP A 35 -7.38 -6.11 10.30
C ASP A 35 -6.92 -6.24 11.76
N TYR A 36 -6.26 -5.18 12.27
CA TYR A 36 -5.70 -5.13 13.62
C TYR A 36 -6.31 -4.02 14.48
N GLY A 37 -7.46 -3.45 14.05
CA GLY A 37 -8.13 -2.35 14.71
C GLY A 37 -7.60 -0.96 14.32
N GLN A 38 -7.05 -0.82 13.10
CA GLN A 38 -6.69 0.48 12.54
C GLN A 38 -7.90 1.41 12.43
N LYS A 39 -7.65 2.73 12.49
CA LYS A 39 -8.71 3.76 12.42
C LYS A 39 -9.53 3.66 11.13
N HIS A 40 -8.89 3.35 10.02
CA HIS A 40 -9.50 3.40 8.70
C HIS A 40 -9.49 2.04 8.00
N ASN A 41 -10.67 1.45 7.86
CA ASN A 41 -10.84 0.15 7.21
C ASN A 41 -10.96 0.24 5.68
N ILE A 42 -10.91 1.46 5.11
CA ILE A 42 -11.02 1.66 3.67
C ILE A 42 -9.92 0.92 2.90
N GLU A 43 -8.72 0.80 3.47
CA GLU A 43 -7.62 0.06 2.87
C GLU A 43 -7.98 -1.40 2.59
N LEU A 44 -8.65 -2.08 3.55
CA LEU A 44 -9.09 -3.46 3.38
C LEU A 44 -10.15 -3.59 2.28
N GLN A 45 -11.02 -2.59 2.16
CA GLN A 45 -12.00 -2.53 1.09
C GLN A 45 -11.30 -2.35 -0.26
N ARG A 46 -10.34 -1.43 -0.37
CA ARG A 46 -9.57 -1.17 -1.59
C ARG A 46 -8.77 -2.40 -2.03
N ALA A 47 -8.14 -3.12 -1.09
CA ALA A 47 -7.47 -4.38 -1.38
C ALA A 47 -8.42 -5.41 -2.01
N LYS A 48 -9.63 -5.56 -1.45
CA LYS A 48 -10.66 -6.48 -2.01
C LYS A 48 -11.13 -6.05 -3.40
N GLU A 49 -11.38 -4.75 -3.60
CA GLU A 49 -11.82 -4.18 -4.88
C GLU A 49 -10.75 -4.36 -5.96
N LEU A 50 -9.48 -4.11 -5.61
CA LEU A 50 -8.35 -4.32 -6.52
C LEU A 50 -8.24 -5.80 -6.94
N VAL A 51 -8.24 -6.72 -5.97
CA VAL A 51 -8.15 -8.16 -6.28
C VAL A 51 -9.33 -8.62 -7.14
N LYS A 52 -10.55 -8.13 -6.85
CA LYS A 52 -11.74 -8.41 -7.67
C LYS A 52 -11.54 -7.92 -9.11
N TYR A 53 -11.03 -6.70 -9.29
CA TYR A 53 -10.74 -6.11 -10.59
C TYR A 53 -9.69 -6.94 -11.34
N LEU A 54 -8.55 -7.25 -10.70
CA LEU A 54 -7.49 -8.05 -11.29
C LEU A 54 -8.00 -9.43 -11.71
N ASN A 55 -8.75 -10.12 -10.86
CA ASN A 55 -9.28 -11.45 -11.16
C ASN A 55 -10.31 -11.46 -12.30
N ALA A 56 -11.04 -10.35 -12.49
CA ALA A 56 -11.95 -10.19 -13.63
C ALA A 56 -11.20 -9.96 -14.95
N HIS A 57 -9.97 -9.43 -14.90
CA HIS A 57 -9.14 -9.09 -16.07
C HIS A 57 -7.96 -10.06 -16.27
N SER A 58 -7.91 -11.18 -15.52
CA SER A 58 -6.81 -12.16 -15.64
C SER A 58 -6.82 -12.96 -16.95
N ARG A 59 -7.91 -12.87 -17.70
CA ARG A 59 -8.11 -13.55 -18.99
C ARG A 59 -8.83 -12.63 -19.97
N TYR A 60 -8.46 -12.76 -21.24
CA TYR A 60 -9.21 -12.20 -22.34
C TYR A 60 -9.35 -13.30 -23.41
N GLU A 61 -10.57 -13.57 -23.86
CA GLU A 61 -10.89 -14.71 -24.72
C GLU A 61 -10.39 -16.01 -24.06
N ASP A 62 -9.57 -16.79 -24.74
CA ASP A 62 -8.99 -18.04 -24.22
C ASP A 62 -7.58 -17.85 -23.65
N GLU A 63 -7.03 -16.65 -23.68
CA GLU A 63 -5.68 -16.34 -23.22
C GLU A 63 -5.66 -15.90 -21.75
N GLN A 64 -4.82 -16.56 -20.94
CA GLN A 64 -4.62 -16.19 -19.54
C GLN A 64 -3.34 -15.38 -19.41
N TYR A 65 -3.46 -14.10 -19.03
CA TYR A 65 -2.31 -13.21 -18.86
C TYR A 65 -1.57 -13.47 -17.55
N TYR A 66 -2.30 -13.78 -16.47
CA TYR A 66 -1.72 -14.10 -15.16
C TYR A 66 -2.64 -15.00 -14.33
N ALA A 67 -2.07 -15.64 -13.30
CA ALA A 67 -2.82 -16.49 -12.38
C ALA A 67 -3.77 -15.65 -11.52
N LYS A 68 -4.96 -16.18 -11.21
CA LYS A 68 -5.89 -15.53 -10.27
C LYS A 68 -5.25 -15.33 -8.91
N VAL A 69 -5.38 -14.13 -8.37
CA VAL A 69 -4.90 -13.74 -7.05
C VAL A 69 -5.80 -14.36 -5.98
N LYS A 70 -5.19 -15.01 -5.00
CA LYS A 70 -5.86 -15.43 -3.75
C LYS A 70 -5.74 -14.30 -2.74
N HIS A 71 -6.82 -13.99 -2.03
CA HIS A 71 -6.81 -12.92 -1.03
C HIS A 71 -7.52 -13.37 0.25
N GLN A 72 -6.88 -13.14 1.39
CA GLN A 72 -7.43 -13.40 2.69
C GLN A 72 -7.19 -12.21 3.63
N VAL A 73 -8.21 -11.85 4.41
CA VAL A 73 -8.09 -10.87 5.50
C VAL A 73 -7.86 -11.63 6.80
N ILE A 74 -6.76 -11.30 7.47
CA ILE A 74 -6.39 -11.85 8.77
C ILE A 74 -6.81 -10.84 9.84
N THR A 75 -7.72 -11.25 10.74
CA THR A 75 -8.18 -10.41 11.84
C THR A 75 -7.38 -10.69 13.10
N LEU A 76 -6.69 -9.68 13.61
CA LEU A 76 -5.85 -9.72 14.81
C LEU A 76 -6.61 -9.06 15.98
N LYS A 77 -7.62 -9.75 16.51
CA LYS A 77 -8.51 -9.22 17.57
C LYS A 77 -7.74 -8.86 18.84
N GLY A 78 -8.00 -7.66 19.35
CA GLY A 78 -7.44 -7.18 20.62
C GLY A 78 -6.05 -6.56 20.50
N LEU A 79 -5.42 -6.60 19.34
CA LEU A 79 -4.12 -5.97 19.13
C LEU A 79 -4.21 -4.44 19.27
N ASP A 80 -5.31 -3.85 18.82
CA ASP A 80 -5.65 -2.43 18.99
C ASP A 80 -5.61 -1.93 20.43
N LYS A 81 -5.96 -2.79 21.40
CA LYS A 81 -5.94 -2.46 22.82
C LYS A 81 -4.54 -2.44 23.44
N LEU A 82 -3.56 -3.02 22.78
CA LEU A 82 -2.18 -3.15 23.22
C LEU A 82 -1.25 -2.12 22.56
N LEU A 83 -1.69 -1.51 21.45
CA LEU A 83 -0.87 -0.65 20.63
C LEU A 83 -1.27 0.82 20.83
N ASN A 84 -0.28 1.69 20.97
CA ASN A 84 -0.46 3.13 20.99
C ASN A 84 0.14 3.75 19.73
N SER A 85 -0.71 4.34 18.89
CA SER A 85 -0.30 5.02 17.64
C SER A 85 -1.43 5.88 17.12
N ALA A 86 -1.09 6.96 16.42
CA ALA A 86 -2.06 7.80 15.72
C ALA A 86 -2.88 7.02 14.65
N LEU A 87 -2.42 5.86 14.20
CA LEU A 87 -3.11 5.02 13.22
C LEU A 87 -4.04 3.96 13.81
N VAL A 88 -4.06 3.78 15.14
CA VAL A 88 -4.90 2.81 15.83
C VAL A 88 -6.12 3.49 16.44
N LYS A 89 -7.24 2.79 16.55
CA LYS A 89 -8.47 3.31 17.19
C LYS A 89 -8.18 3.77 18.61
N GLY A 90 -8.60 5.00 18.93
CA GLY A 90 -8.33 5.63 20.23
C GLY A 90 -6.99 6.33 20.36
N GLY A 91 -6.13 6.29 19.34
CA GLY A 91 -4.88 7.06 19.30
C GLY A 91 -5.10 8.54 18.93
N ASP A 92 -4.04 9.34 19.07
CA ASP A 92 -4.02 10.78 18.76
C ASP A 92 -4.30 11.08 17.28
N ASP A 93 -4.47 12.35 16.93
CA ASP A 93 -4.66 12.78 15.55
C ASP A 93 -3.44 12.46 14.69
N VAL A 94 -3.71 12.09 13.44
CA VAL A 94 -2.65 11.84 12.45
C VAL A 94 -2.00 13.17 12.07
N PRO A 95 -0.67 13.30 12.16
CA PRO A 95 0.03 14.53 11.79
C PRO A 95 -0.12 14.85 10.30
N GLU A 96 0.00 16.14 9.97
CA GLU A 96 0.01 16.69 8.62
C GLU A 96 1.39 17.24 8.28
N GLY A 97 1.68 17.42 6.98
CA GLY A 97 2.93 17.99 6.48
C GLY A 97 3.81 17.00 5.73
N HIS A 98 5.10 17.29 5.66
CA HIS A 98 6.05 16.49 4.90
C HIS A 98 6.37 15.16 5.62
N TYR A 99 6.45 14.06 4.86
CA TYR A 99 6.62 12.70 5.40
C TYR A 99 7.97 12.44 6.12
N ALA A 100 8.97 13.30 5.94
CA ALA A 100 10.26 13.17 6.64
C ALA A 100 10.36 13.99 7.93
N GLU A 101 9.28 14.61 8.39
CA GLU A 101 9.26 15.38 9.65
C GLU A 101 9.21 14.46 10.88
N ASP A 102 9.80 14.93 11.99
CA ASP A 102 9.91 14.15 13.24
C ASP A 102 8.56 13.81 13.88
N ASN A 103 7.51 14.65 13.68
CA ASN A 103 6.17 14.42 14.18
C ASN A 103 5.51 13.16 13.57
N MET A 104 6.00 12.70 12.40
CA MET A 104 5.53 11.49 11.74
C MET A 104 5.78 10.20 12.54
N LYS A 105 6.69 10.24 13.54
CA LYS A 105 6.90 9.12 14.47
C LYS A 105 5.64 8.72 15.25
N ALA A 106 4.66 9.63 15.41
CA ALA A 106 3.35 9.32 16.00
C ALA A 106 2.54 8.28 15.19
N THR A 107 2.83 8.11 13.89
CA THR A 107 2.19 7.12 13.03
C THR A 107 2.79 5.71 13.17
N VAL A 108 3.92 5.57 13.86
CA VAL A 108 4.54 4.27 14.09
C VAL A 108 3.64 3.41 14.96
N VAL A 109 3.22 2.26 14.46
CA VAL A 109 2.51 1.24 15.22
C VAL A 109 3.56 0.24 15.73
N PRO A 110 3.80 0.16 17.04
CA PRO A 110 4.91 -0.64 17.57
C PRO A 110 4.89 -2.09 17.07
N ASN A 111 6.00 -2.53 16.49
CA ASN A 111 6.24 -3.92 16.03
C ASN A 111 5.23 -4.46 14.99
N ARG A 112 4.41 -3.60 14.37
CA ARG A 112 3.35 -4.00 13.43
C ARG A 112 3.89 -4.80 12.25
N ASN A 113 4.92 -4.28 11.59
CA ASN A 113 5.47 -4.92 10.39
C ASN A 113 6.16 -6.25 10.73
N LYS A 114 6.72 -6.40 11.95
CA LYS A 114 7.26 -7.69 12.43
C LYS A 114 6.15 -8.73 12.64
N ILE A 115 5.02 -8.33 13.24
CA ILE A 115 3.86 -9.22 13.44
C ILE A 115 3.34 -9.71 12.08
N PHE A 116 3.15 -8.80 11.13
CA PHE A 116 2.71 -9.15 9.78
C PHE A 116 3.72 -10.05 9.07
N SER A 117 5.01 -9.71 9.14
CA SER A 117 6.10 -10.49 8.58
C SER A 117 6.07 -11.92 9.11
N SER A 118 5.89 -12.14 10.41
CA SER A 118 5.85 -13.47 11.01
C SER A 118 4.70 -14.33 10.44
N ILE A 119 3.52 -13.73 10.23
CA ILE A 119 2.37 -14.43 9.63
C ILE A 119 2.64 -14.76 8.15
N ILE A 120 3.22 -13.81 7.41
CA ILE A 120 3.56 -14.00 5.99
C ILE A 120 4.64 -15.06 5.84
N GLN A 121 5.65 -15.08 6.70
CA GLN A 121 6.71 -16.10 6.75
C GLN A 121 6.13 -17.50 6.96
N ALA A 122 5.22 -17.66 7.92
CA ALA A 122 4.55 -18.93 8.19
C ALA A 122 3.69 -19.40 7.00
N ALA A 123 2.94 -18.48 6.38
CA ALA A 123 2.14 -18.79 5.20
C ALA A 123 3.01 -19.16 3.98
N ALA A 124 4.12 -18.44 3.77
CA ALA A 124 5.04 -18.71 2.66
C ALA A 124 5.71 -20.08 2.79
N LEU A 125 6.15 -20.45 4.01
CA LEU A 125 6.73 -21.75 4.27
C LEU A 125 5.72 -22.88 4.04
N SER A 126 4.49 -22.72 4.56
CA SER A 126 3.41 -23.69 4.36
C SER A 126 3.07 -23.90 2.89
N ILE A 127 3.03 -22.82 2.09
CA ILE A 127 2.78 -22.89 0.63
C ILE A 127 3.96 -23.55 -0.07
N ALA A 128 5.20 -23.21 0.31
CA ALA A 128 6.40 -23.80 -0.28
C ALA A 128 6.43 -25.32 -0.07
N GLU A 129 6.09 -25.78 1.12
CA GLU A 129 6.00 -27.21 1.44
C GLU A 129 4.89 -27.92 0.68
N GLN A 130 3.66 -27.37 0.70
CA GLN A 130 2.50 -27.96 0.02
C GLN A 130 2.69 -28.06 -1.49
N LYS A 131 3.35 -27.07 -2.09
CA LYS A 131 3.56 -26.99 -3.54
C LYS A 131 4.86 -27.65 -4.00
N GLY A 132 5.80 -27.95 -3.10
CA GLY A 132 7.13 -28.41 -3.43
C GLY A 132 7.93 -27.39 -4.27
N LYS A 133 7.70 -26.08 -4.04
CA LYS A 133 8.29 -24.96 -4.79
C LYS A 133 8.76 -23.88 -3.84
N SER A 134 9.78 -23.10 -4.25
CA SER A 134 10.17 -21.93 -3.49
C SER A 134 9.07 -20.87 -3.48
N CYS A 135 8.95 -20.14 -2.37
CA CYS A 135 7.96 -19.10 -2.17
C CYS A 135 8.62 -17.79 -1.73
N ALA A 136 8.23 -16.69 -2.37
CA ALA A 136 8.66 -15.35 -2.01
C ALA A 136 7.83 -14.80 -0.85
N ILE A 137 8.48 -14.14 0.11
CA ILE A 137 7.88 -13.26 1.09
C ILE A 137 7.96 -11.84 0.52
N ALA A 138 6.82 -11.25 0.12
CA ALA A 138 6.78 -9.97 -0.55
C ALA A 138 6.19 -8.89 0.33
N MET A 139 6.91 -7.75 0.46
CA MET A 139 6.47 -6.57 1.19
C MET A 139 6.80 -5.30 0.39
N GLY A 140 5.81 -4.43 0.21
CA GLY A 140 5.93 -3.17 -0.52
C GLY A 140 6.49 -2.06 0.37
N ILE A 141 7.73 -2.23 0.84
CA ILE A 141 8.50 -1.24 1.61
C ILE A 141 9.48 -0.52 0.70
N HIS A 142 9.75 0.74 0.98
CA HIS A 142 10.61 1.61 0.15
C HIS A 142 11.49 2.55 0.98
N ALA A 143 12.41 3.26 0.32
CA ALA A 143 13.40 4.10 1.01
C ALA A 143 12.79 5.27 1.79
N GLY A 144 11.66 5.84 1.34
CA GLY A 144 10.94 6.89 2.06
C GLY A 144 10.48 6.46 3.45
N ASP A 145 10.17 5.17 3.64
CA ASP A 145 9.79 4.61 4.94
C ASP A 145 10.95 4.57 5.95
N HIS A 146 12.20 4.54 5.50
CA HIS A 146 13.36 4.25 6.36
C HIS A 146 13.64 5.33 7.42
N SER A 147 13.23 6.57 7.18
CA SER A 147 13.41 7.66 8.13
C SER A 147 12.47 7.54 9.33
N VAL A 148 11.23 7.09 9.09
CA VAL A 148 10.16 7.01 10.09
C VAL A 148 10.02 5.61 10.69
N TYR A 149 10.17 4.57 9.87
CA TYR A 149 9.91 3.17 10.23
C TYR A 149 11.20 2.35 10.25
N PRO A 150 11.88 2.18 11.40
CA PRO A 150 13.11 1.39 11.50
C PRO A 150 12.95 -0.04 11.02
N ASP A 151 11.75 -0.61 11.14
CA ASP A 151 11.41 -1.97 10.71
C ASP A 151 11.22 -2.11 9.18
N CYS A 152 11.37 -1.02 8.42
CA CYS A 152 11.45 -1.03 6.96
C CYS A 152 12.90 -1.04 6.43
N ARG A 153 13.91 -0.87 7.29
CA ARG A 153 15.33 -0.84 6.90
C ARG A 153 15.86 -2.24 6.56
N GLN A 154 16.89 -2.28 5.70
CA GLN A 154 17.51 -3.55 5.26
C GLN A 154 18.02 -4.38 6.45
N GLU A 155 18.70 -3.76 7.40
CA GLU A 155 19.28 -4.45 8.56
C GLU A 155 18.20 -5.15 9.39
N PHE A 156 17.05 -4.51 9.56
CA PHE A 156 15.93 -5.12 10.27
C PHE A 156 15.33 -6.28 9.47
N ARG A 157 15.16 -6.12 8.16
CA ARG A 157 14.62 -7.18 7.29
C ARG A 157 15.52 -8.40 7.27
N ASP A 158 16.83 -8.20 7.21
CA ASP A 158 17.81 -9.29 7.22
C ASP A 158 17.79 -10.02 8.55
N ALA A 159 17.79 -9.30 9.67
CA ALA A 159 17.71 -9.88 11.02
C ALA A 159 16.39 -10.64 11.25
N ASP A 160 15.26 -10.10 10.80
CA ASP A 160 13.95 -10.72 10.88
C ASP A 160 13.91 -12.02 10.09
N PHE A 161 14.46 -12.02 8.87
CA PHE A 161 14.50 -13.21 8.03
C PHE A 161 15.51 -14.24 8.54
N GLU A 162 16.63 -13.82 9.10
CA GLU A 162 17.59 -14.74 9.72
C GLU A 162 16.97 -15.44 10.95
N ALA A 163 16.25 -14.71 11.80
CA ALA A 163 15.51 -15.29 12.91
C ALA A 163 14.48 -16.33 12.44
N PHE A 164 13.77 -16.05 11.34
CA PHE A 164 12.87 -17.01 10.73
C PHE A 164 13.60 -18.27 10.24
N LYS A 165 14.74 -18.13 9.56
CA LYS A 165 15.53 -19.27 9.06
C LYS A 165 16.03 -20.16 10.19
N LEU A 166 16.54 -19.57 11.26
CA LEU A 166 17.05 -20.31 12.42
C LEU A 166 15.93 -21.04 13.19
N GLY A 167 14.71 -20.52 13.16
CA GLY A 167 13.58 -21.05 13.90
C GLY A 167 12.71 -22.05 13.15
N ASN A 168 12.98 -22.34 11.86
CA ASN A 168 12.07 -23.16 11.04
C ASN A 168 12.81 -24.14 10.13
N TRP A 169 12.41 -25.41 10.19
CA TRP A 169 12.82 -26.41 9.21
C TRP A 169 12.23 -26.08 7.83
N GLY A 170 12.99 -26.31 6.76
CA GLY A 170 12.51 -26.06 5.38
C GLY A 170 12.54 -24.60 4.95
N SER A 171 13.07 -23.70 5.79
CA SER A 171 13.15 -22.27 5.51
C SER A 171 13.99 -21.91 4.28
N GLU A 172 14.86 -22.80 3.80
CA GLU A 172 15.62 -22.65 2.55
C GLU A 172 14.74 -22.57 1.30
N LYS A 173 13.47 -22.97 1.41
CA LYS A 173 12.47 -22.87 0.32
C LYS A 173 11.82 -21.49 0.23
N VAL A 174 12.13 -20.61 1.18
CA VAL A 174 11.50 -19.28 1.27
C VAL A 174 12.57 -18.19 1.12
N TYR A 175 12.23 -17.05 0.50
CA TYR A 175 13.15 -15.94 0.32
C TYR A 175 12.43 -14.59 0.39
N LEU A 176 13.16 -13.55 0.79
CA LEU A 176 12.65 -12.16 0.80
C LEU A 176 12.56 -11.63 -0.63
N TYR A 177 11.50 -10.84 -0.86
CA TYR A 177 11.29 -10.15 -2.12
C TYR A 177 10.78 -8.72 -1.86
N THR A 178 11.71 -7.77 -1.83
CA THR A 178 11.46 -6.36 -1.52
C THR A 178 12.09 -5.47 -2.59
N PRO A 179 11.57 -5.50 -3.85
CA PRO A 179 12.22 -4.86 -4.99
C PRO A 179 12.30 -3.33 -4.89
N TYR A 180 11.48 -2.71 -4.05
CA TYR A 180 11.41 -1.25 -3.89
C TYR A 180 12.22 -0.70 -2.72
N LEU A 181 12.93 -1.56 -1.98
CA LEU A 181 13.59 -1.19 -0.72
C LEU A 181 14.51 0.03 -0.83
N LEU A 182 15.16 0.25 -1.98
CA LEU A 182 16.06 1.37 -2.23
C LEU A 182 15.44 2.46 -3.11
N GLY A 183 14.21 2.27 -3.60
CA GLY A 183 13.48 3.21 -4.44
C GLY A 183 12.59 4.16 -3.64
N ASP A 184 11.96 5.09 -4.32
CA ASP A 184 10.93 5.98 -3.79
C ASP A 184 9.54 5.65 -4.37
N LYS A 185 8.51 6.40 -3.97
CA LYS A 185 7.14 6.22 -4.51
C LYS A 185 7.03 6.52 -6.00
N PHE A 186 7.90 7.36 -6.54
CA PHE A 186 7.95 7.59 -7.99
C PHE A 186 8.44 6.35 -8.74
N ASP A 187 9.49 5.69 -8.24
CA ASP A 187 9.99 4.44 -8.82
C ASP A 187 8.94 3.34 -8.79
N ILE A 188 8.22 3.23 -7.67
CA ILE A 188 7.10 2.29 -7.51
C ILE A 188 6.02 2.58 -8.56
N LEU A 189 5.60 3.82 -8.69
CA LEU A 189 4.53 4.22 -9.58
C LEU A 189 4.90 4.02 -11.05
N LYS A 190 6.16 4.30 -11.42
CA LYS A 190 6.72 4.04 -12.75
C LYS A 190 6.72 2.55 -13.09
N ASP A 191 7.09 1.70 -12.14
CA ASP A 191 6.99 0.25 -12.31
C ASP A 191 5.53 -0.21 -12.47
N GLY A 192 4.61 0.41 -11.72
CA GLY A 192 3.18 0.17 -11.86
C GLY A 192 2.63 0.50 -13.25
N GLU A 193 3.10 1.58 -13.88
CA GLU A 193 2.73 1.92 -15.26
C GLU A 193 3.24 0.86 -16.24
N ARG A 194 4.49 0.43 -16.08
CA ARG A 194 5.07 -0.68 -16.86
C ARG A 194 4.27 -1.98 -16.69
N CYS A 195 3.95 -2.34 -15.45
CA CYS A 195 3.20 -3.55 -15.14
C CYS A 195 1.78 -3.51 -15.69
N CYS A 196 1.07 -2.39 -15.55
CA CYS A 196 -0.26 -2.22 -16.12
C CYS A 196 -0.26 -2.41 -17.65
N THR A 197 0.74 -1.85 -18.33
CA THR A 197 0.91 -2.02 -19.79
C THR A 197 1.14 -3.49 -20.14
N PHE A 198 2.06 -4.15 -19.43
CA PHE A 198 2.40 -5.56 -19.67
C PHE A 198 1.22 -6.52 -19.41
N LEU A 199 0.42 -6.25 -18.38
CA LEU A 199 -0.73 -7.07 -17.97
C LEU A 199 -2.04 -6.67 -18.68
N HIS A 200 -2.00 -5.74 -19.63
CA HIS A 200 -3.17 -5.20 -20.33
C HIS A 200 -4.24 -4.61 -19.41
N LEU A 201 -3.80 -3.95 -18.32
CA LEU A 201 -4.65 -3.31 -17.34
C LEU A 201 -4.72 -1.80 -17.57
N ASN A 202 -5.86 -1.19 -17.25
CA ASN A 202 -5.99 0.26 -17.24
C ASN A 202 -5.38 0.82 -15.94
N PHE A 203 -4.33 1.63 -16.07
CA PHE A 203 -3.61 2.24 -14.96
C PHE A 203 -4.54 3.02 -14.01
N ASP A 204 -5.37 3.91 -14.56
CA ASP A 204 -6.24 4.76 -13.73
C ASP A 204 -7.29 3.92 -12.98
N LYS A 205 -7.84 2.87 -13.61
CA LYS A 205 -8.77 1.95 -12.94
C LYS A 205 -8.13 1.15 -11.81
N VAL A 206 -6.84 0.82 -11.94
CA VAL A 206 -6.07 0.13 -10.89
C VAL A 206 -5.83 1.09 -9.74
N TYR A 207 -5.24 2.26 -9.99
CA TYR A 207 -4.82 3.19 -8.93
C TYR A 207 -5.98 3.92 -8.26
N ALA A 208 -7.14 4.08 -8.93
CA ALA A 208 -8.38 4.51 -8.28
C ALA A 208 -8.87 3.54 -7.19
N LYS A 209 -8.40 2.28 -7.20
CA LYS A 209 -8.71 1.25 -6.19
C LYS A 209 -7.63 1.11 -5.11
N THR A 210 -6.79 2.13 -4.93
CA THR A 210 -5.79 2.16 -3.86
C THR A 210 -6.10 3.29 -2.89
N ASN A 211 -5.69 3.13 -1.62
CA ASN A 211 -5.77 4.20 -0.63
C ASN A 211 -4.42 4.34 0.06
N THR A 212 -3.85 5.54 0.02
CA THR A 212 -2.62 5.87 0.74
C THR A 212 -2.89 6.86 1.89
N SER A 213 -4.04 7.51 1.87
CA SER A 213 -4.46 8.50 2.86
C SER A 213 -4.58 7.90 4.26
N TYR A 214 -3.93 8.53 5.23
CA TYR A 214 -4.10 8.22 6.66
C TYR A 214 -5.30 8.94 7.29
N LYS A 215 -5.93 9.86 6.56
CA LYS A 215 -7.14 10.61 6.96
C LYS A 215 -8.22 10.54 5.86
N PRO A 216 -8.65 9.35 5.42
CA PRO A 216 -9.68 9.26 4.39
C PRO A 216 -10.97 9.90 4.86
N ILE A 217 -11.63 10.64 3.98
CA ILE A 217 -12.82 11.42 4.24
C ILE A 217 -14.01 10.73 3.57
N LYS A 218 -15.10 10.54 4.32
CA LYS A 218 -16.33 9.96 3.80
C LYS A 218 -17.37 11.07 3.62
N LEU A 219 -17.79 11.28 2.39
CA LEU A 219 -18.77 12.31 2.05
C LEU A 219 -20.03 11.68 1.43
N LYS A 220 -21.15 12.35 1.65
CA LYS A 220 -22.37 12.11 0.90
C LYS A 220 -22.30 12.85 -0.43
N VAL A 221 -22.46 12.09 -1.51
CA VAL A 221 -22.45 12.62 -2.88
C VAL A 221 -23.83 12.39 -3.49
N TYR A 222 -24.32 13.38 -4.21
CA TYR A 222 -25.63 13.34 -4.84
C TYR A 222 -25.46 13.28 -6.35
N TYR A 223 -26.04 12.27 -6.97
CA TYR A 223 -26.04 12.07 -8.41
C TYR A 223 -27.44 12.25 -8.96
N ASN A 224 -27.54 12.89 -10.12
CA ASN A 224 -28.78 12.96 -10.86
C ASN A 224 -28.88 11.75 -11.80
N GLU A 225 -29.81 10.84 -11.52
CA GLU A 225 -30.16 9.72 -12.39
C GLU A 225 -31.52 10.02 -13.03
N GLY A 226 -31.51 10.70 -14.19
CA GLY A 226 -32.74 11.19 -14.82
C GLY A 226 -33.40 12.31 -14.02
N GLU A 227 -34.64 12.07 -13.54
CA GLU A 227 -35.39 13.02 -12.68
C GLU A 227 -35.13 12.80 -11.17
N ASP A 228 -34.49 11.68 -10.80
CA ASP A 228 -34.21 11.33 -9.41
C ASP A 228 -32.83 11.77 -8.97
N THR A 229 -32.71 12.17 -7.68
CA THR A 229 -31.44 12.43 -7.02
C THR A 229 -31.10 11.25 -6.13
N VAL A 230 -30.02 10.54 -6.43
CA VAL A 230 -29.53 9.38 -5.67
C VAL A 230 -28.41 9.83 -4.73
N GLU A 231 -28.57 9.56 -3.43
CA GLU A 231 -27.53 9.77 -2.42
C GLU A 231 -26.60 8.55 -2.37
N SER A 232 -25.29 8.78 -2.43
CA SER A 232 -24.27 7.77 -2.21
C SER A 232 -23.22 8.25 -1.21
N GLU A 233 -22.64 7.35 -0.44
CA GLU A 233 -21.51 7.66 0.43
C GLU A 233 -20.22 7.22 -0.24
N GLU A 234 -19.31 8.15 -0.48
CA GLU A 234 -18.03 7.91 -1.14
C GLU A 234 -16.84 8.26 -0.28
N TRP A 235 -15.74 7.54 -0.51
CA TRP A 235 -14.48 7.78 0.15
C TRP A 235 -13.55 8.60 -0.71
N PHE A 236 -13.02 9.65 -0.12
CA PHE A 236 -12.03 10.57 -0.68
C PHE A 236 -10.72 10.42 0.09
N SER A 237 -9.59 10.64 -0.59
CA SER A 237 -8.30 10.81 0.06
C SER A 237 -8.19 12.23 0.60
N ASP A 238 -7.53 12.40 1.75
CA ASP A 238 -6.99 13.70 2.13
C ASP A 238 -5.74 14.01 1.29
N TYR A 239 -5.27 15.23 1.34
CA TYR A 239 -4.03 15.68 0.66
C TYR A 239 -3.03 16.33 1.62
N LYS A 240 -3.32 16.30 2.93
CA LYS A 240 -2.55 16.98 3.98
C LYS A 240 -1.69 16.00 4.81
N SER A 241 -2.13 14.75 4.98
CA SER A 241 -1.34 13.74 5.68
C SER A 241 -0.08 13.37 4.89
N ALA A 242 0.98 13.04 5.60
CA ALA A 242 2.29 12.74 5.03
C ALA A 242 2.26 11.70 3.91
N SER A 243 1.50 10.64 4.10
CA SER A 243 1.35 9.58 3.10
C SER A 243 0.63 10.05 1.83
N SER A 244 -0.31 10.99 1.97
CA SER A 244 -0.97 11.62 0.82
C SER A 244 -0.06 12.60 0.09
N VAL A 245 0.72 13.40 0.83
CA VAL A 245 1.74 14.31 0.25
C VAL A 245 2.72 13.53 -0.61
N GLU A 246 3.30 12.45 -0.08
CA GLU A 246 4.25 11.61 -0.80
C GLU A 246 3.63 10.92 -2.05
N ARG A 247 2.36 10.50 -1.96
CA ARG A 247 1.62 9.96 -3.11
C ARG A 247 1.44 11.01 -4.20
N VAL A 248 0.97 12.20 -3.84
CA VAL A 248 0.74 13.31 -4.79
C VAL A 248 2.05 13.72 -5.45
N GLU A 249 3.15 13.83 -4.69
CA GLU A 249 4.49 14.08 -5.23
C GLU A 249 4.88 13.07 -6.31
N ALA A 250 4.66 11.77 -6.07
CA ALA A 250 4.96 10.71 -7.03
C ALA A 250 4.15 10.87 -8.34
N PHE A 251 2.86 11.22 -8.24
CA PHE A 251 2.03 11.50 -9.43
C PHE A 251 2.45 12.77 -10.17
N ILE A 252 2.87 13.82 -9.45
CA ILE A 252 3.43 15.04 -10.05
C ILE A 252 4.70 14.69 -10.83
N LYS A 253 5.63 13.95 -10.23
CA LYS A 253 6.88 13.48 -10.88
C LYS A 253 6.61 12.61 -12.10
N LEU A 254 5.58 11.76 -12.05
CA LEU A 254 5.17 10.92 -13.18
C LEU A 254 4.50 11.72 -14.32
N GLY A 255 4.12 12.97 -14.06
CA GLY A 255 3.41 13.81 -15.03
C GLY A 255 1.97 13.38 -15.31
N ARG A 256 1.32 12.67 -14.35
CA ARG A 256 -0.04 12.17 -14.45
C ARG A 256 -0.93 12.75 -13.34
N LYS A 257 -2.21 12.87 -13.64
CA LYS A 257 -3.24 13.10 -12.62
C LYS A 257 -3.43 11.82 -11.79
N ASP A 258 -3.50 11.97 -10.46
CA ASP A 258 -3.89 10.86 -9.60
C ASP A 258 -5.37 10.52 -9.83
N PRO A 259 -5.72 9.26 -10.08
CA PRO A 259 -7.10 8.85 -10.33
C PRO A 259 -7.98 8.76 -9.08
N VAL A 260 -7.44 8.91 -7.85
CA VAL A 260 -8.28 9.01 -6.64
C VAL A 260 -8.90 10.39 -6.54
N GLN A 261 -10.02 10.46 -5.84
CA GLN A 261 -10.69 11.72 -5.53
C GLN A 261 -10.16 12.26 -4.21
N TYR A 262 -10.02 13.58 -4.12
CA TYR A 262 -9.54 14.29 -2.94
C TYR A 262 -10.63 15.18 -2.34
N ALA A 263 -10.60 15.32 -1.02
CA ALA A 263 -11.50 16.20 -0.28
C ALA A 263 -10.83 16.74 0.99
N ASP A 264 -11.45 17.75 1.57
CA ASP A 264 -11.23 18.23 2.93
C ASP A 264 -12.57 18.39 3.68
N GLU A 265 -12.53 19.08 4.81
CA GLU A 265 -13.71 19.35 5.65
C GLU A 265 -14.80 20.21 4.95
N PHE A 266 -14.45 20.88 3.86
CA PHE A 266 -15.37 21.72 3.08
C PHE A 266 -15.97 21.00 1.87
N GLY A 267 -15.41 19.83 1.50
CA GLY A 267 -15.90 19.02 0.41
C GLY A 267 -14.82 18.57 -0.59
N PRO A 268 -15.24 18.07 -1.78
CA PRO A 268 -14.32 17.64 -2.82
C PRO A 268 -13.46 18.79 -3.36
N VAL A 269 -12.16 18.49 -3.62
CA VAL A 269 -11.20 19.43 -4.19
C VAL A 269 -10.66 18.92 -5.53
N THR A 270 -10.22 19.85 -6.40
CA THR A 270 -9.66 19.50 -7.71
C THR A 270 -8.22 18.99 -7.59
N TRP A 271 -7.79 18.22 -8.58
CA TRP A 271 -6.39 17.80 -8.68
C TRP A 271 -5.42 18.98 -8.78
N GLU A 272 -5.78 20.01 -9.48
CA GLU A 272 -4.99 21.24 -9.65
C GLU A 272 -4.71 21.90 -8.30
N TYR A 273 -5.75 22.03 -7.47
CA TYR A 273 -5.62 22.56 -6.11
C TYR A 273 -4.70 21.68 -5.24
N VAL A 274 -4.92 20.36 -5.26
CA VAL A 274 -4.09 19.40 -4.50
C VAL A 274 -2.63 19.48 -4.94
N LYS A 275 -2.37 19.55 -6.24
CA LYS A 275 -1.04 19.68 -6.81
C LYS A 275 -0.33 20.96 -6.32
N GLU A 276 -1.00 22.10 -6.37
CA GLU A 276 -0.44 23.39 -5.92
C GLU A 276 -0.14 23.35 -4.42
N PHE A 277 -1.06 22.84 -3.62
CA PHE A 277 -0.91 22.72 -2.17
C PHE A 277 0.30 21.83 -1.80
N VAL A 278 0.41 20.65 -2.40
CA VAL A 278 1.54 19.74 -2.12
C VAL A 278 2.85 20.31 -2.64
N SER A 279 2.87 20.96 -3.81
CA SER A 279 4.08 21.62 -4.31
C SER A 279 4.60 22.67 -3.31
N SER A 280 3.71 23.45 -2.68
CA SER A 280 4.11 24.42 -1.67
C SER A 280 4.72 23.78 -0.41
N ILE A 281 4.21 22.60 0.01
CA ILE A 281 4.80 21.85 1.14
C ILE A 281 6.22 21.39 0.80
N LEU A 282 6.43 20.86 -0.41
CA LEU A 282 7.73 20.37 -0.86
C LEU A 282 8.76 21.50 -0.95
N GLU A 283 8.40 22.64 -1.53
CA GLU A 283 9.23 23.83 -1.61
C GLU A 283 9.63 24.33 -0.22
N ASN A 284 8.67 24.49 0.70
CA ASN A 284 8.94 24.94 2.07
C ASN A 284 9.88 23.98 2.82
N TYR A 285 9.77 22.67 2.59
CA TYR A 285 10.62 21.67 3.22
C TYR A 285 12.07 21.74 2.69
N GLU A 286 12.27 21.96 1.39
CA GLU A 286 13.59 22.13 0.78
C GLU A 286 14.27 23.42 1.23
N ASP A 287 13.53 24.53 1.32
CA ASP A 287 14.02 25.81 1.81
C ASP A 287 14.47 25.72 3.28
N ALA A 288 13.70 25.02 4.11
CA ALA A 288 14.04 24.80 5.52
C ALA A 288 15.33 23.97 5.68
N LYS A 289 15.58 22.99 4.82
CA LYS A 289 16.84 22.24 4.80
C LYS A 289 18.04 23.09 4.40
N THR A 290 17.86 23.97 3.43
CA THR A 290 18.95 24.84 2.92
C THR A 290 19.32 25.93 3.94
N THR A 291 18.39 26.36 4.76
CA THR A 291 18.60 27.42 5.77
C THR A 291 19.28 26.90 7.05
N ASN A 292 19.25 25.59 7.29
CA ASN A 292 19.84 24.95 8.49
C ASN A 292 21.24 24.34 8.24
N ILE A 293 21.86 24.62 7.10
CA ILE A 293 23.26 24.32 6.76
C ILE A 293 24.09 25.59 6.85
#